data_8b0a01a0036aeabbea4dd86043755a7b
#
_entry.id   8b0a01a0036aeabbea4dd86043755a7b
#
_cell.length_a   1.000
_cell.length_b   1.000
_cell.length_c   1.000
_cell.angle_alpha   90.00
_cell.angle_beta   90.00
_cell.angle_gamma   90.00
#
_symmetry.space_group_name_H-M   'P 1'
#
loop_
_entity.id
_entity.type
_entity.pdbx_description
1 polymer ?
#
loop_
_entity_poly.entity_id
_entity_poly.type
_entity_poly.pdbx_seq_one_letter_code
_entity_poly.pdbx_strand_id
1 'polypeptide(L)'
;MDAYVEKGAADVDEDRPAAPADPPAVAPGTAPPAHRAAHGIMALSLPYQVVLAVALAVAGVFACVHLAMVFLHVAPSNTVTKRHGQAVDDWVYPEFEQNWKLFAPNPLQQNTAVEVRAELATPGGGRRTTDWIDLTAQDAEAIRHNPMPSHAQQNELRRAIDFYLNSHSDEDRPNGMRGRLSEEYMRRIAMLRLDGLPALEGPDGRPIAGDVRRIQLRTVTRAVAAPRWSFEKTDTDPSYRDFPWWPVTAADLPAGADLPTAADPAAGADRSAGADRSRTEAGR
;
A
#
# COMPACT_ATOMS: atom_id res chain seq x y z
N MET A 1 42.97 -1.50 -4.74
CA MET A 1 43.66 -1.37 -3.45
C MET A 1 42.98 -2.39 -2.57
N ASP A 2 43.46 -3.51 -2.17
CA ASP A 2 44.74 -4.23 -2.16
C ASP A 2 44.34 -5.71 -2.22
N ALA A 3 44.81 -6.50 -3.11
CA ALA A 3 46.05 -7.26 -3.11
C ALA A 3 46.30 -8.04 -1.81
N TYR A 4 46.13 -9.37 -1.84
CA TYR A 4 46.88 -10.30 -1.03
C TYR A 4 47.40 -11.46 -1.90
N VAL A 5 48.56 -11.39 -2.16
CA VAL A 5 49.80 -12.04 -2.45
C VAL A 5 49.98 -13.36 -1.67
N GLU A 6 50.17 -14.39 -2.43
CA GLU A 6 51.08 -15.51 -2.44
C GLU A 6 52.17 -15.59 -1.36
N LYS A 7 52.40 -16.82 -0.81
CA LYS A 7 53.66 -17.47 -0.50
C LYS A 7 53.39 -18.75 0.27
N GLY A 8 54.04 -19.85 0.05
CA GLY A 8 55.28 -20.20 -0.54
C GLY A 8 55.56 -21.69 -0.37
N ALA A 9 56.42 -22.12 -1.19
CA ALA A 9 56.95 -23.47 -1.28
C ALA A 9 57.78 -23.91 -0.05
N ALA A 10 57.77 -25.18 0.23
CA ALA A 10 58.90 -25.89 0.87
C ALA A 10 58.99 -27.28 0.31
N ASP A 11 60.04 -27.47 -0.36
CA ASP A 11 60.81 -28.58 -0.81
C ASP A 11 61.19 -29.46 0.37
N VAL A 12 61.03 -30.78 0.30
CA VAL A 12 61.86 -31.78 0.99
C VAL A 12 61.97 -33.05 0.14
N ASP A 13 63.15 -33.31 -0.14
CA ASP A 13 63.86 -34.31 -0.91
C ASP A 13 63.82 -35.71 -0.31
N GLU A 14 64.13 -36.69 -1.22
CA GLU A 14 64.70 -38.01 -0.95
C GLU A 14 63.96 -39.08 -0.11
N ASP A 15 63.42 -40.09 -0.78
CA ASP A 15 64.05 -41.42 -0.68
C ASP A 15 63.52 -42.40 -1.76
N ARG A 16 64.43 -42.91 -2.56
CA ARG A 16 64.18 -43.85 -3.66
C ARG A 16 64.77 -45.23 -3.32
N PRO A 17 63.97 -46.25 -3.18
CA PRO A 17 64.53 -47.59 -3.38
C PRO A 17 64.07 -48.20 -4.71
N ALA A 18 64.99 -48.99 -5.22
CA ALA A 18 65.13 -49.61 -6.50
C ALA A 18 63.94 -50.43 -7.04
N ALA A 19 63.86 -50.39 -8.36
CA ALA A 19 62.97 -51.20 -9.19
C ALA A 19 63.25 -52.71 -9.11
N PRO A 20 62.23 -53.55 -9.17
CA PRO A 20 62.36 -54.94 -9.64
C PRO A 20 61.83 -55.09 -11.08
N ALA A 21 62.42 -56.04 -11.76
CA ALA A 21 62.43 -56.39 -13.16
C ALA A 21 61.04 -56.58 -13.83
N ASP A 22 61.01 -56.25 -15.14
CA ASP A 22 59.91 -56.45 -16.09
C ASP A 22 59.53 -57.96 -16.23
N PRO A 23 58.21 -58.28 -16.23
CA PRO A 23 57.70 -59.47 -16.80
C PRO A 23 57.45 -59.36 -18.31
N PRO A 24 57.45 -60.42 -19.09
CA PRO A 24 57.50 -60.40 -20.54
C PRO A 24 56.23 -59.87 -21.19
N ALA A 25 56.41 -59.13 -22.33
CA ALA A 25 55.40 -58.57 -23.17
C ALA A 25 54.35 -59.59 -23.63
N VAL A 26 53.11 -59.40 -23.18
CA VAL A 26 51.93 -60.12 -23.75
C VAL A 26 51.46 -59.28 -24.95
N ALA A 27 51.37 -59.98 -26.09
CA ALA A 27 50.87 -59.39 -27.35
C ALA A 27 49.52 -58.77 -27.20
N PRO A 28 49.25 -57.66 -27.94
CA PRO A 28 47.96 -56.96 -27.86
C PRO A 28 46.86 -57.86 -28.46
N GLY A 29 46.06 -58.49 -27.58
CA GLY A 29 44.80 -59.05 -27.97
C GLY A 29 43.88 -57.97 -28.49
N THR A 30 43.39 -58.15 -29.72
CA THR A 30 42.41 -57.33 -30.38
C THR A 30 41.17 -57.30 -29.50
N ALA A 31 40.97 -56.22 -28.77
CA ALA A 31 39.73 -55.97 -28.05
C ALA A 31 38.58 -55.93 -29.06
N PRO A 32 37.48 -56.65 -28.83
CA PRO A 32 36.30 -56.52 -29.70
C PRO A 32 35.78 -55.08 -29.67
N PRO A 33 35.24 -54.58 -30.77
CA PRO A 33 34.72 -53.23 -30.82
C PRO A 33 33.66 -53.08 -29.73
N ALA A 34 33.90 -52.17 -28.78
CA ALA A 34 32.92 -51.79 -27.78
C ALA A 34 31.69 -51.26 -28.54
N HIS A 35 30.68 -52.09 -28.68
CA HIS A 35 29.38 -51.64 -29.08
C HIS A 35 28.98 -50.61 -28.04
N ARG A 36 29.01 -49.33 -28.40
CA ARG A 36 28.39 -48.27 -27.60
C ARG A 36 26.93 -48.67 -27.44
N ALA A 37 26.59 -49.20 -26.30
CA ALA A 37 25.21 -49.47 -25.94
C ALA A 37 24.44 -48.18 -26.18
N ALA A 38 23.48 -48.21 -27.09
CA ALA A 38 22.63 -47.06 -27.33
C ALA A 38 21.89 -46.74 -26.02
N HIS A 39 22.27 -45.66 -25.37
CA HIS A 39 21.68 -45.22 -24.10
C HIS A 39 20.58 -44.23 -24.41
N GLY A 40 19.42 -44.34 -23.75
CA GLY A 40 18.29 -43.46 -23.91
C GLY A 40 17.29 -43.93 -24.98
N ILE A 41 16.63 -42.97 -25.63
CA ILE A 41 15.51 -43.18 -26.59
C ILE A 41 15.92 -44.11 -27.76
N MET A 42 17.19 -44.09 -28.16
CA MET A 42 17.73 -44.89 -29.27
C MET A 42 17.87 -46.39 -28.92
N ALA A 43 17.74 -46.77 -27.67
CA ALA A 43 17.72 -48.17 -27.24
C ALA A 43 16.34 -48.83 -27.40
N LEU A 44 15.27 -48.06 -27.59
CA LEU A 44 13.92 -48.56 -27.80
C LEU A 44 13.76 -49.10 -29.24
N SER A 45 12.87 -50.07 -29.41
CA SER A 45 12.50 -50.52 -30.75
C SER A 45 11.76 -49.41 -31.51
N LEU A 46 11.87 -49.42 -32.81
CA LEU A 46 11.36 -48.37 -33.69
C LEU A 46 9.89 -47.95 -33.42
N PRO A 47 8.93 -48.88 -33.18
CA PRO A 47 7.56 -48.47 -32.85
C PRO A 47 7.45 -47.65 -31.56
N TYR A 48 8.26 -48.00 -30.53
CA TYR A 48 8.27 -47.23 -29.27
C TYR A 48 8.94 -45.87 -29.43
N GLN A 49 9.96 -45.74 -30.29
CA GLN A 49 10.55 -44.42 -30.64
C GLN A 49 9.51 -43.52 -31.30
N VAL A 50 8.72 -44.05 -32.25
CA VAL A 50 7.65 -43.28 -32.89
C VAL A 50 6.59 -42.84 -31.90
N VAL A 51 6.12 -43.75 -31.04
CA VAL A 51 5.12 -43.43 -30.01
C VAL A 51 5.66 -42.33 -29.08
N LEU A 52 6.90 -42.44 -28.63
CA LEU A 52 7.52 -41.45 -27.75
C LEU A 52 7.70 -40.09 -28.46
N ALA A 53 8.11 -40.10 -29.73
CA ALA A 53 8.24 -38.88 -30.53
C ALA A 53 6.89 -38.18 -30.70
N VAL A 54 5.82 -38.92 -30.98
CA VAL A 54 4.45 -38.37 -31.06
C VAL A 54 4.00 -37.82 -29.71
N ALA A 55 4.23 -38.56 -28.62
CA ALA A 55 3.87 -38.09 -27.27
C ALA A 55 4.60 -36.79 -26.91
N LEU A 56 5.89 -36.71 -27.18
CA LEU A 56 6.67 -35.49 -26.97
C LEU A 56 6.20 -34.31 -27.86
N ALA A 57 5.84 -34.60 -29.11
CA ALA A 57 5.29 -33.56 -29.99
C ALA A 57 3.96 -33.03 -29.47
N VAL A 58 3.04 -33.89 -29.01
CA VAL A 58 1.76 -33.52 -28.41
C VAL A 58 1.98 -32.71 -27.15
N ALA A 59 2.87 -33.17 -26.25
CA ALA A 59 3.21 -32.47 -25.02
C ALA A 59 3.82 -31.07 -25.33
N GLY A 60 4.68 -30.98 -26.35
CA GLY A 60 5.27 -29.73 -26.79
C GLY A 60 4.23 -28.75 -27.33
N VAL A 61 3.29 -29.22 -28.15
CA VAL A 61 2.18 -28.38 -28.64
C VAL A 61 1.31 -27.90 -27.48
N PHE A 62 0.95 -28.78 -26.56
CA PHE A 62 0.18 -28.41 -25.37
C PHE A 62 0.90 -27.33 -24.52
N ALA A 63 2.19 -27.51 -24.28
CA ALA A 63 3.01 -26.54 -23.55
C ALA A 63 3.04 -25.17 -24.27
N CYS A 64 3.20 -25.17 -25.61
CA CYS A 64 3.18 -23.93 -26.38
C CYS A 64 1.82 -23.21 -26.31
N VAL A 65 0.72 -23.96 -26.42
CA VAL A 65 -0.64 -23.40 -26.29
C VAL A 65 -0.85 -22.85 -24.89
N HIS A 66 -0.47 -23.61 -23.87
CA HIS A 66 -0.60 -23.15 -22.48
C HIS A 66 0.18 -21.86 -22.23
N LEU A 67 1.44 -21.81 -22.63
CA LEU A 67 2.25 -20.58 -22.49
C LEU A 67 1.66 -19.39 -23.26
N ALA A 68 1.10 -19.65 -24.45
CA ALA A 68 0.43 -18.61 -25.22
C ALA A 68 -0.83 -18.09 -24.52
N MET A 69 -1.65 -18.95 -23.92
CA MET A 69 -2.85 -18.55 -23.16
C MET A 69 -2.49 -17.77 -21.90
N VAL A 70 -1.51 -18.21 -21.14
CA VAL A 70 -1.01 -17.48 -19.96
C VAL A 70 -0.43 -16.12 -20.36
N PHE A 71 0.33 -16.07 -21.46
CA PHE A 71 0.85 -14.80 -21.97
C PHE A 71 -0.27 -13.83 -22.36
N LEU A 72 -1.30 -14.32 -23.09
CA LEU A 72 -2.43 -13.49 -23.48
C LEU A 72 -3.26 -13.00 -22.29
N HIS A 73 -3.34 -13.79 -21.22
CA HIS A 73 -4.02 -13.40 -19.99
C HIS A 73 -3.30 -12.27 -19.25
N VAL A 74 -1.96 -12.32 -19.21
CA VAL A 74 -1.14 -11.32 -18.48
C VAL A 74 -0.84 -10.09 -19.34
N ALA A 75 -0.80 -10.24 -20.67
CA ALA A 75 -0.48 -9.15 -21.59
C ALA A 75 -1.51 -8.03 -21.57
N PRO A 76 -1.11 -6.78 -21.85
CA PRO A 76 -2.06 -5.69 -22.04
C PRO A 76 -3.13 -6.06 -23.08
N SER A 77 -4.36 -5.58 -22.85
CA SER A 77 -5.51 -5.89 -23.71
C SER A 77 -5.19 -5.57 -25.19
N ASN A 78 -5.29 -6.58 -26.03
CA ASN A 78 -5.00 -6.50 -27.46
C ASN A 78 -6.20 -7.02 -28.28
N THR A 79 -6.10 -7.01 -29.60
CA THR A 79 -7.19 -7.42 -30.50
C THR A 79 -7.61 -8.88 -30.26
N VAL A 80 -6.67 -9.77 -29.93
CA VAL A 80 -6.94 -11.20 -29.69
C VAL A 80 -7.68 -11.36 -28.36
N THR A 81 -7.21 -10.74 -27.28
CA THR A 81 -7.86 -10.83 -25.96
C THR A 81 -9.22 -10.16 -25.94
N LYS A 82 -9.42 -9.08 -26.73
CA LYS A 82 -10.75 -8.46 -26.88
C LYS A 82 -11.76 -9.37 -27.60
N ARG A 83 -11.29 -10.24 -28.47
CA ARG A 83 -12.15 -11.12 -29.27
C ARG A 83 -12.37 -12.49 -28.62
N HIS A 84 -11.36 -13.00 -27.91
CA HIS A 84 -11.33 -14.35 -27.36
C HIS A 84 -11.04 -14.39 -25.85
N GLY A 85 -11.26 -13.28 -25.13
CA GLY A 85 -10.94 -13.15 -23.70
C GLY A 85 -11.55 -14.26 -22.86
N GLN A 86 -12.83 -14.58 -23.09
CA GLN A 86 -13.50 -15.64 -22.35
C GLN A 86 -12.78 -16.99 -22.51
N ALA A 87 -12.36 -17.35 -23.72
CA ALA A 87 -11.64 -18.62 -23.94
C ALA A 87 -10.26 -18.65 -23.26
N VAL A 88 -9.61 -17.48 -23.16
CA VAL A 88 -8.34 -17.33 -22.43
C VAL A 88 -8.58 -17.47 -20.94
N ASP A 89 -9.61 -16.83 -20.41
CA ASP A 89 -9.98 -16.88 -19.00
C ASP A 89 -10.42 -18.29 -18.61
N ASP A 90 -11.26 -18.96 -19.38
CA ASP A 90 -11.70 -20.35 -19.15
C ASP A 90 -10.54 -21.35 -19.14
N TRP A 91 -9.46 -21.04 -19.89
CA TRP A 91 -8.24 -21.87 -19.89
C TRP A 91 -7.35 -21.65 -18.66
N VAL A 92 -7.29 -20.39 -18.16
CA VAL A 92 -6.36 -19.99 -17.12
C VAL A 92 -6.97 -20.14 -15.72
N TYR A 93 -8.28 -19.82 -15.56
CA TYR A 93 -8.97 -19.92 -14.28
C TYR A 93 -9.50 -21.34 -14.02
N PRO A 94 -9.50 -21.80 -12.76
CA PRO A 94 -8.87 -21.18 -11.59
C PRO A 94 -7.41 -21.60 -11.36
N GLU A 95 -6.90 -22.61 -12.09
CA GLU A 95 -5.68 -23.34 -11.74
C GLU A 95 -4.39 -22.56 -12.04
N PHE A 96 -4.43 -21.70 -13.06
CA PHE A 96 -3.24 -21.00 -13.57
C PHE A 96 -3.35 -19.48 -13.43
N GLU A 97 -4.25 -18.98 -12.60
CA GLU A 97 -4.40 -17.56 -12.37
C GLU A 97 -3.10 -16.90 -11.94
N GLN A 98 -2.66 -15.89 -12.71
CA GLN A 98 -1.48 -15.08 -12.39
C GLN A 98 -1.91 -13.73 -11.84
N ASN A 99 -2.11 -13.65 -10.54
CA ASN A 99 -2.45 -12.41 -9.87
C ASN A 99 -1.19 -11.66 -9.40
N TRP A 100 -0.53 -10.97 -10.30
CA TRP A 100 0.64 -10.15 -10.01
C TRP A 100 0.35 -8.92 -9.15
N LYS A 101 -0.91 -8.54 -8.98
CA LYS A 101 -1.31 -7.40 -8.15
C LYS A 101 -0.94 -7.59 -6.68
N LEU A 102 -0.77 -8.81 -6.23
CA LEU A 102 -0.34 -9.10 -4.87
C LEU A 102 1.14 -8.74 -4.64
N PHE A 103 2.00 -8.98 -5.63
CA PHE A 103 3.46 -8.80 -5.51
C PHE A 103 3.97 -7.55 -6.21
N ALA A 104 3.29 -7.13 -7.27
CA ALA A 104 3.60 -5.95 -8.06
C ALA A 104 2.31 -5.18 -8.38
N PRO A 105 1.69 -4.53 -7.39
CA PRO A 105 0.53 -3.69 -7.66
C PRO A 105 0.91 -2.58 -8.65
N ASN A 106 -0.04 -2.21 -9.51
CA ASN A 106 0.18 -1.08 -10.40
C ASN A 106 0.60 0.15 -9.58
N PRO A 107 1.66 0.85 -9.98
CA PRO A 107 2.07 2.05 -9.29
C PRO A 107 0.94 3.07 -9.30
N LEU A 108 0.74 3.73 -8.18
CA LEU A 108 -0.21 4.83 -8.10
C LEU A 108 0.27 5.98 -8.98
N GLN A 109 -0.56 6.40 -9.91
CA GLN A 109 -0.26 7.50 -10.84
C GLN A 109 -0.83 8.83 -10.34
N GLN A 110 -1.12 8.91 -9.05
CA GLN A 110 -1.68 10.11 -8.42
C GLN A 110 -1.16 10.25 -7.00
N ASN A 111 -0.99 11.49 -6.58
CA ASN A 111 -0.70 11.88 -5.21
C ASN A 111 -1.99 12.35 -4.56
N THR A 112 -2.30 11.81 -3.39
CA THR A 112 -3.48 12.21 -2.62
C THR A 112 -3.00 12.83 -1.32
N ALA A 113 -3.41 14.08 -1.06
CA ALA A 113 -3.24 14.75 0.21
C ALA A 113 -4.59 14.80 0.95
N VAL A 114 -4.52 14.83 2.27
CA VAL A 114 -5.66 14.96 3.18
C VAL A 114 -5.54 16.28 3.90
N GLU A 115 -6.57 17.10 3.79
CA GLU A 115 -6.65 18.37 4.46
C GLU A 115 -7.84 18.39 5.42
N VAL A 116 -7.71 19.17 6.48
CA VAL A 116 -8.76 19.38 7.48
C VAL A 116 -8.99 20.85 7.71
N ARG A 117 -10.24 21.24 7.96
CA ARG A 117 -10.59 22.53 8.56
C ARG A 117 -11.48 22.30 9.78
N ALA A 118 -11.34 23.18 10.75
CA ALA A 118 -12.05 23.11 12.01
C ALA A 118 -12.93 24.33 12.22
N GLU A 119 -14.14 24.13 12.76
CA GLU A 119 -14.97 25.20 13.28
C GLU A 119 -14.82 25.23 14.80
N LEU A 120 -14.39 26.39 15.31
CA LEU A 120 -14.16 26.64 16.73
C LEU A 120 -15.27 27.50 17.31
N ALA A 121 -15.68 27.16 18.53
CA ALA A 121 -16.46 28.06 19.38
C ALA A 121 -15.51 29.02 20.09
N THR A 122 -15.66 30.31 19.83
CA THR A 122 -14.84 31.33 20.46
C THR A 122 -15.36 31.71 21.85
N PRO A 123 -14.53 32.20 22.79
CA PRO A 123 -14.95 32.62 24.13
C PRO A 123 -16.03 33.69 24.13
N GLY A 124 -16.15 34.49 23.05
CA GLY A 124 -17.19 35.48 22.85
C GLY A 124 -18.54 34.95 22.34
N GLY A 125 -18.73 33.63 22.30
CA GLY A 125 -19.97 32.96 21.85
C GLY A 125 -20.12 32.89 20.33
N GLY A 126 -19.13 33.36 19.56
CA GLY A 126 -19.11 33.29 18.11
C GLY A 126 -18.56 31.92 17.60
N ARG A 127 -18.63 31.75 16.29
CA ARG A 127 -17.99 30.61 15.59
C ARG A 127 -17.01 31.14 14.57
N ARG A 128 -15.84 30.52 14.50
CA ARG A 128 -14.84 30.80 13.47
C ARG A 128 -14.34 29.51 12.87
N THR A 129 -14.09 29.53 11.57
CA THR A 129 -13.55 28.39 10.84
C THR A 129 -12.10 28.66 10.47
N THR A 130 -11.24 27.66 10.60
CA THR A 130 -9.85 27.72 10.16
C THR A 130 -9.77 27.72 8.64
N ASP A 131 -8.61 28.08 8.12
CA ASP A 131 -8.25 27.68 6.76
C ASP A 131 -8.02 26.15 6.68
N TRP A 132 -7.82 25.64 5.45
CA TRP A 132 -7.48 24.26 5.24
C TRP A 132 -6.04 23.98 5.69
N ILE A 133 -5.89 22.97 6.52
CA ILE A 133 -4.63 22.52 7.11
C ILE A 133 -4.26 21.19 6.46
N ASP A 134 -3.12 21.12 5.78
CA ASP A 134 -2.63 19.91 5.10
C ASP A 134 -1.99 18.95 6.11
N LEU A 135 -2.72 17.87 6.44
CA LEU A 135 -2.24 16.82 7.34
C LEU A 135 -1.18 15.94 6.69
N THR A 136 -1.25 15.76 5.38
CA THR A 136 -0.25 14.98 4.63
C THR A 136 1.09 15.71 4.59
N ALA A 137 1.07 17.03 4.48
CA ALA A 137 2.29 17.83 4.55
C ALA A 137 2.95 17.75 5.94
N GLN A 138 2.16 17.68 7.02
CA GLN A 138 2.71 17.45 8.38
C GLN A 138 3.43 16.11 8.48
N ASP A 139 2.82 15.04 7.97
CA ASP A 139 3.45 13.72 7.95
C ASP A 139 4.70 13.69 7.07
N ALA A 140 4.65 14.33 5.90
CA ALA A 140 5.79 14.44 5.01
C ALA A 140 6.96 15.17 5.67
N GLU A 141 6.71 16.24 6.44
CA GLU A 141 7.76 16.95 7.17
C GLU A 141 8.35 16.11 8.32
N ALA A 142 7.51 15.38 9.06
CA ALA A 142 7.95 14.48 10.12
C ALA A 142 8.77 13.28 9.61
N ILE A 143 8.55 12.86 8.36
CA ILE A 143 9.31 11.81 7.68
C ILE A 143 10.61 12.34 7.08
N ARG A 144 10.61 13.58 6.60
CA ARG A 144 11.73 14.20 5.89
C ARG A 144 13.00 14.13 6.71
N HIS A 145 14.06 13.58 6.11
CA HIS A 145 15.38 13.41 6.74
C HIS A 145 15.38 12.53 8.01
N ASN A 146 14.29 11.84 8.31
CA ASN A 146 14.22 10.91 9.43
C ASN A 146 14.63 9.51 8.97
N PRO A 147 15.76 8.95 9.44
CA PRO A 147 16.21 7.62 9.02
C PRO A 147 15.33 6.48 9.56
N MET A 148 14.47 6.75 10.56
CA MET A 148 13.55 5.78 11.15
C MET A 148 12.16 6.40 11.34
N PRO A 149 11.45 6.70 10.26
CA PRO A 149 10.13 7.33 10.34
C PRO A 149 9.10 6.38 10.94
N SER A 150 8.16 6.93 11.69
CA SER A 150 7.05 6.19 12.27
C SER A 150 6.14 5.57 11.20
N HIS A 151 5.71 4.33 11.40
CA HIS A 151 4.71 3.69 10.54
C HIS A 151 3.37 4.43 10.49
N ALA A 152 3.00 5.11 11.58
CA ALA A 152 1.81 5.94 11.62
C ALA A 152 1.92 7.09 10.61
N GLN A 153 2.99 7.87 10.67
CA GLN A 153 3.23 8.96 9.73
C GLN A 153 3.32 8.53 8.27
N GLN A 154 3.80 7.32 8.01
CA GLN A 154 3.90 6.81 6.64
C GLN A 154 2.57 6.32 6.07
N ASN A 155 1.66 5.79 6.88
CA ASN A 155 0.54 5.00 6.39
C ASN A 155 -0.82 5.32 6.99
N GLU A 156 -0.89 6.00 8.13
CA GLU A 156 -2.13 6.15 8.90
C GLU A 156 -3.22 6.90 8.12
N LEU A 157 -2.91 8.08 7.59
CA LEU A 157 -3.85 8.88 6.81
C LEU A 157 -4.31 8.14 5.55
N ARG A 158 -3.39 7.54 4.82
CA ARG A 158 -3.72 6.76 3.62
C ARG A 158 -4.69 5.62 3.95
N ARG A 159 -4.38 4.82 4.99
CA ARG A 159 -5.24 3.71 5.39
C ARG A 159 -6.61 4.19 5.90
N ALA A 160 -6.64 5.34 6.57
CA ALA A 160 -7.88 5.93 7.04
C ALA A 160 -8.79 6.35 5.87
N ILE A 161 -8.22 7.00 4.85
CA ILE A 161 -8.94 7.35 3.62
C ILE A 161 -9.41 6.10 2.87
N ASP A 162 -8.53 5.11 2.67
CA ASP A 162 -8.90 3.86 2.00
C ASP A 162 -10.04 3.14 2.76
N PHE A 163 -9.98 3.15 4.10
CA PHE A 163 -11.03 2.57 4.94
C PHE A 163 -12.35 3.32 4.79
N TYR A 164 -12.32 4.65 4.79
CA TYR A 164 -13.49 5.49 4.57
C TYR A 164 -14.12 5.23 3.20
N LEU A 165 -13.34 5.34 2.13
CA LEU A 165 -13.83 5.15 0.76
C LEU A 165 -14.41 3.75 0.52
N ASN A 166 -13.82 2.71 1.11
CA ASN A 166 -14.31 1.34 1.00
C ASN A 166 -15.49 1.00 1.92
N SER A 167 -15.90 1.92 2.80
CA SER A 167 -17.00 1.73 3.75
C SER A 167 -18.12 2.73 3.62
N HIS A 168 -18.10 3.57 2.58
CA HIS A 168 -19.13 4.55 2.26
C HIS A 168 -19.62 4.38 0.82
N SER A 169 -20.82 4.89 0.55
CA SER A 169 -21.31 5.04 -0.82
C SER A 169 -20.68 6.26 -1.50
N ASP A 170 -20.97 6.44 -2.80
CA ASP A 170 -20.51 7.61 -3.56
C ASP A 170 -21.07 8.93 -3.02
N GLU A 171 -22.20 8.89 -2.29
CA GLU A 171 -22.83 10.03 -1.62
C GLU A 171 -22.35 10.22 -0.17
N ASP A 172 -21.24 9.62 0.20
CA ASP A 172 -20.63 9.68 1.55
C ASP A 172 -21.57 9.14 2.67
N ARG A 173 -22.44 8.19 2.35
CA ARG A 173 -23.27 7.51 3.36
C ARG A 173 -22.55 6.32 3.95
N PRO A 174 -22.47 6.22 5.29
CA PRO A 174 -21.78 5.12 5.94
C PRO A 174 -22.51 3.80 5.69
N ASN A 175 -21.75 2.79 5.25
CA ASN A 175 -22.25 1.44 5.05
C ASN A 175 -22.20 0.65 6.36
N GLY A 176 -23.29 0.76 7.13
CA GLY A 176 -23.44 0.08 8.41
C GLY A 176 -22.46 0.53 9.50
N MET A 177 -22.09 -0.39 10.38
CA MET A 177 -21.18 -0.12 11.51
C MET A 177 -19.77 0.20 11.04
N ARG A 178 -19.32 -0.43 9.96
CA ARG A 178 -17.98 -0.25 9.42
C ARG A 178 -17.78 1.18 8.90
N GLY A 179 -18.78 1.76 8.25
CA GLY A 179 -18.74 3.16 7.82
C GLY A 179 -18.61 4.12 8.99
N ARG A 180 -19.43 3.94 10.05
CA ARG A 180 -19.34 4.78 11.25
C ARG A 180 -17.98 4.67 11.94
N LEU A 181 -17.42 3.45 12.02
CA LEU A 181 -16.10 3.25 12.60
C LEU A 181 -15.00 3.96 11.80
N SER A 182 -15.10 3.99 10.47
CA SER A 182 -14.13 4.71 9.64
C SER A 182 -14.24 6.24 9.82
N GLU A 183 -15.44 6.79 10.00
CA GLU A 183 -15.62 8.21 10.35
C GLU A 183 -14.98 8.55 11.71
N GLU A 184 -15.21 7.71 12.73
CA GLU A 184 -14.59 7.89 14.06
C GLU A 184 -13.06 7.85 13.96
N TYR A 185 -12.54 6.91 13.18
CA TYR A 185 -11.10 6.78 12.99
C TYR A 185 -10.51 8.03 12.32
N MET A 186 -11.16 8.53 11.27
CA MET A 186 -10.76 9.76 10.59
C MET A 186 -10.80 10.98 11.52
N ARG A 187 -11.87 11.12 12.32
CA ARG A 187 -11.99 12.23 13.28
C ARG A 187 -10.87 12.20 14.33
N ARG A 188 -10.60 11.03 14.90
CA ARG A 188 -9.52 10.89 15.89
C ARG A 188 -8.16 11.25 15.34
N ILE A 189 -7.82 10.79 14.15
CA ILE A 189 -6.56 11.14 13.49
C ILE A 189 -6.49 12.65 13.30
N ALA A 190 -7.55 13.26 12.74
CA ALA A 190 -7.58 14.70 12.51
C ALA A 190 -7.42 15.49 13.81
N MET A 191 -8.14 15.10 14.88
CA MET A 191 -8.04 15.79 16.18
C MET A 191 -6.65 15.64 16.81
N LEU A 192 -6.02 14.46 16.74
CA LEU A 192 -4.64 14.27 17.20
C LEU A 192 -3.64 15.16 16.46
N ARG A 193 -3.82 15.34 15.15
CA ARG A 193 -2.95 16.21 14.34
C ARG A 193 -3.18 17.69 14.64
N LEU A 194 -4.44 18.09 14.84
CA LEU A 194 -4.79 19.47 15.19
C LEU A 194 -4.29 19.85 16.60
N ASP A 195 -4.36 18.93 17.56
CA ASP A 195 -3.85 19.14 18.93
C ASP A 195 -2.33 19.34 18.98
N GLY A 196 -1.61 18.72 18.06
CA GLY A 196 -0.15 18.89 17.90
C GLY A 196 0.28 20.23 17.31
N LEU A 197 -0.64 21.09 16.87
CA LEU A 197 -0.32 22.39 16.29
C LEU A 197 -0.20 23.47 17.37
N PRO A 198 0.73 24.44 17.21
CA PRO A 198 0.91 25.50 18.19
C PRO A 198 -0.29 26.45 18.28
N ALA A 199 -1.01 26.64 17.19
CA ALA A 199 -2.25 27.42 17.11
C ALA A 199 -3.05 27.02 15.85
N LEU A 200 -4.37 27.16 15.94
CA LEU A 200 -5.26 27.07 14.77
C LEU A 200 -5.51 28.47 14.23
N GLU A 201 -5.26 28.66 12.96
CA GLU A 201 -5.36 29.98 12.30
C GLU A 201 -6.58 30.06 11.39
N GLY A 202 -7.15 31.25 11.33
CA GLY A 202 -8.23 31.56 10.39
C GLY A 202 -7.70 31.91 8.99
N PRO A 203 -8.61 32.14 8.02
CA PRO A 203 -8.25 32.59 6.68
C PRO A 203 -7.51 33.93 6.64
N ASP A 204 -7.58 34.69 7.73
CA ASP A 204 -6.89 35.94 7.93
C ASP A 204 -5.46 35.76 8.52
N GLY A 205 -4.99 34.53 8.67
CA GLY A 205 -3.69 34.17 9.27
C GLY A 205 -3.60 34.51 10.76
N ARG A 206 -4.74 34.75 11.43
CA ARG A 206 -4.76 35.07 12.86
C ARG A 206 -5.14 33.84 13.67
N PRO A 207 -4.47 33.60 14.81
CA PRO A 207 -4.85 32.52 15.72
C PRO A 207 -6.31 32.65 16.16
N ILE A 208 -6.99 31.52 16.22
CA ILE A 208 -8.35 31.42 16.73
C ILE A 208 -8.29 30.73 18.09
N ALA A 209 -8.61 31.47 19.13
CA ALA A 209 -8.83 30.90 20.47
C ALA A 209 -10.22 30.29 20.55
N GLY A 210 -10.33 29.09 21.07
CA GLY A 210 -11.61 28.40 21.28
C GLY A 210 -11.49 26.90 21.09
N ASP A 211 -12.64 26.23 21.26
CA ASP A 211 -12.71 24.79 21.21
C ASP A 211 -13.25 24.31 19.90
N VAL A 212 -12.63 23.28 19.34
CA VAL A 212 -13.10 22.65 18.11
C VAL A 212 -14.44 21.96 18.35
N ARG A 213 -15.46 22.36 17.59
CA ARG A 213 -16.82 21.80 17.69
C ARG A 213 -17.13 20.81 16.58
N ARG A 214 -16.63 21.08 15.40
CA ARG A 214 -16.76 20.17 14.26
C ARG A 214 -15.59 20.36 13.31
N ILE A 215 -15.31 19.32 12.58
CA ILE A 215 -14.26 19.31 11.56
C ILE A 215 -14.84 18.88 10.21
N GLN A 216 -14.19 19.31 9.17
CA GLN A 216 -14.42 18.84 7.83
C GLN A 216 -13.09 18.46 7.20
N LEU A 217 -13.05 17.28 6.59
CA LEU A 217 -11.89 16.84 5.83
C LEU A 217 -12.15 16.96 4.34
N ARG A 218 -11.07 17.01 3.57
CA ARG A 218 -11.12 16.82 2.11
C ARG A 218 -9.90 16.05 1.63
N THR A 219 -10.04 15.38 0.51
CA THR A 219 -8.90 14.86 -0.25
C THR A 219 -8.59 15.78 -1.41
N VAL A 220 -7.30 15.97 -1.64
CA VAL A 220 -6.76 16.70 -2.80
C VAL A 220 -5.95 15.70 -3.62
N THR A 221 -6.43 15.35 -4.80
CA THR A 221 -5.79 14.37 -5.67
C THR A 221 -5.17 15.08 -6.86
N ARG A 222 -3.90 14.80 -7.12
CA ARG A 222 -3.17 15.30 -8.28
C ARG A 222 -2.53 14.15 -9.03
N ALA A 223 -2.75 14.08 -10.34
CA ALA A 223 -2.06 13.10 -11.16
C ALA A 223 -0.55 13.38 -11.21
N VAL A 224 0.24 12.33 -11.29
CA VAL A 224 1.68 12.44 -11.50
C VAL A 224 1.91 12.77 -12.97
N ALA A 225 2.70 13.80 -13.23
CA ALA A 225 3.04 14.19 -14.60
C ALA A 225 3.73 13.03 -15.34
N ALA A 226 3.39 12.86 -16.62
CA ALA A 226 4.06 11.88 -17.46
C ALA A 226 5.57 12.18 -17.55
N PRO A 227 6.43 11.15 -17.70
CA PRO A 227 7.86 11.36 -17.86
C PRO A 227 8.17 12.21 -19.10
N ARG A 228 9.29 12.95 -19.09
CA ARG A 228 9.67 13.85 -20.17
C ARG A 228 9.83 13.17 -21.54
N TRP A 229 10.05 11.87 -21.55
CA TRP A 229 10.16 11.08 -22.78
C TRP A 229 8.81 10.54 -23.29
N SER A 230 7.75 10.67 -22.51
CA SER A 230 6.39 10.24 -22.89
C SER A 230 5.71 11.32 -23.72
N PHE A 231 4.92 10.88 -24.70
CA PHE A 231 4.02 11.77 -25.48
C PHE A 231 2.66 11.95 -24.79
N GLU A 232 2.44 11.32 -23.67
CA GLU A 232 1.21 11.40 -22.90
C GLU A 232 1.08 12.79 -22.25
N LYS A 233 -0.11 13.37 -22.37
CA LYS A 233 -0.45 14.62 -21.70
C LYS A 233 -1.32 14.26 -20.49
N THR A 234 -0.77 14.39 -19.31
CA THR A 234 -1.47 14.17 -18.04
C THR A 234 -1.93 15.51 -17.51
N ASP A 235 -3.22 15.63 -17.22
CA ASP A 235 -3.75 16.76 -16.46
C ASP A 235 -3.31 16.62 -14.99
N THR A 236 -2.57 17.62 -14.49
CA THR A 236 -2.04 17.63 -13.13
C THR A 236 -2.78 18.63 -12.22
N ASP A 237 -3.88 19.20 -12.68
CA ASP A 237 -4.71 20.09 -11.86
C ASP A 237 -5.29 19.31 -10.67
N PRO A 238 -5.37 19.96 -9.49
CA PRO A 238 -5.88 19.29 -8.30
C PRO A 238 -7.39 19.04 -8.39
N SER A 239 -7.81 17.84 -8.09
CA SER A 239 -9.20 17.47 -7.88
C SER A 239 -9.49 17.42 -6.38
N TYR A 240 -10.59 18.02 -5.96
CA TYR A 240 -11.00 18.11 -4.56
C TYR A 240 -12.25 17.27 -4.31
N ARG A 241 -12.25 16.51 -3.22
CA ARG A 241 -13.44 15.84 -2.69
C ARG A 241 -13.61 16.22 -1.24
N ASP A 242 -14.64 17.02 -0.94
CA ASP A 242 -14.98 17.46 0.41
C ASP A 242 -15.90 16.42 1.07
N PHE A 243 -15.59 16.04 2.31
CA PHE A 243 -16.43 15.17 3.13
C PHE A 243 -17.43 15.99 3.94
N PRO A 244 -18.46 15.36 4.52
CA PRO A 244 -19.39 16.03 5.39
C PRO A 244 -18.73 16.66 6.63
N TRP A 245 -19.38 17.63 7.23
CA TRP A 245 -18.99 18.15 8.54
C TRP A 245 -19.30 17.14 9.64
N TRP A 246 -18.31 16.79 10.41
CA TRP A 246 -18.47 15.88 11.54
C TRP A 246 -18.34 16.60 12.86
N PRO A 247 -19.31 16.43 13.79
CA PRO A 247 -19.20 16.96 15.14
C PRO A 247 -18.06 16.22 15.88
N VAL A 248 -17.27 16.95 16.65
CA VAL A 248 -16.23 16.41 17.51
C VAL A 248 -16.86 15.97 18.83
N THR A 249 -16.53 14.77 19.26
CA THR A 249 -16.99 14.16 20.52
C THR A 249 -15.85 13.99 21.51
N ALA A 250 -16.15 13.75 22.79
CA ALA A 250 -15.12 13.48 23.81
C ALA A 250 -14.22 12.29 23.42
N ALA A 251 -14.77 11.31 22.70
CA ALA A 251 -14.01 10.14 22.25
C ALA A 251 -12.99 10.45 21.16
N ASP A 252 -13.13 11.58 20.47
CA ASP A 252 -12.22 12.01 19.40
C ASP A 252 -11.03 12.83 19.93
N LEU A 253 -11.08 13.25 21.21
CA LEU A 253 -10.04 14.05 21.82
C LEU A 253 -8.88 13.19 22.36
N PRO A 254 -7.65 13.73 22.37
CA PRO A 254 -6.53 13.09 23.07
C PRO A 254 -6.84 12.81 24.54
N ALA A 255 -6.23 11.78 25.10
CA ALA A 255 -6.41 11.45 26.52
C ALA A 255 -5.95 12.63 27.41
N GLY A 256 -6.87 13.18 28.20
CA GLY A 256 -6.61 14.33 29.08
C GLY A 256 -7.08 15.67 28.53
N ALA A 257 -7.64 15.74 27.33
CA ALA A 257 -8.33 16.92 26.84
C ALA A 257 -9.80 16.89 27.29
N ASP A 258 -10.22 17.90 28.02
CA ASP A 258 -11.63 18.06 28.42
C ASP A 258 -12.42 18.78 27.29
N LEU A 259 -13.57 18.20 26.95
CA LEU A 259 -14.55 19.00 26.20
C LEU A 259 -15.01 20.13 27.12
N PRO A 260 -14.98 21.39 26.67
CA PRO A 260 -15.62 22.44 27.44
C PRO A 260 -17.09 22.07 27.60
N THR A 261 -17.51 22.02 28.84
CA THR A 261 -18.91 21.78 29.21
C THR A 261 -19.77 22.76 28.44
N ALA A 262 -20.62 22.27 27.53
CA ALA A 262 -21.63 23.12 26.93
C ALA A 262 -22.35 23.79 28.09
N ALA A 263 -22.27 25.12 28.15
CA ALA A 263 -23.06 25.89 29.11
C ALA A 263 -24.51 25.44 28.89
N ASP A 264 -25.06 24.73 29.87
CA ASP A 264 -26.42 24.22 29.83
C ASP A 264 -27.37 25.44 29.73
N PRO A 265 -28.08 25.64 28.62
CA PRO A 265 -28.95 26.78 28.49
C PRO A 265 -30.09 26.77 29.53
N ALA A 266 -30.30 25.64 30.22
CA ALA A 266 -31.26 25.49 31.30
C ALA A 266 -30.78 26.09 32.65
N ALA A 267 -29.47 26.25 32.88
CA ALA A 267 -28.95 26.81 34.13
C ALA A 267 -29.14 28.36 34.25
N GLY A 268 -29.50 29.02 33.14
CA GLY A 268 -29.84 30.46 33.12
C GLY A 268 -31.28 30.78 33.49
N ALA A 269 -32.21 29.87 33.30
CA ALA A 269 -33.65 30.11 33.50
C ALA A 269 -34.07 29.98 34.99
N ASP A 270 -33.32 29.26 35.80
CA ASP A 270 -33.72 29.03 37.22
C ASP A 270 -33.18 30.10 38.18
N ARG A 271 -32.24 30.97 37.75
CA ARG A 271 -31.77 32.12 38.56
C ARG A 271 -32.65 33.36 38.45
N SER A 272 -33.48 33.48 37.40
CA SER A 272 -34.45 34.57 37.30
C SER A 272 -35.78 34.32 38.01
N ALA A 273 -36.12 33.03 38.27
CA ALA A 273 -37.35 32.66 38.99
C ALA A 273 -37.18 32.72 40.51
N GLY A 274 -35.97 32.73 41.05
CA GLY A 274 -35.68 32.81 42.47
C GLY A 274 -35.65 34.26 43.01
N ALA A 275 -35.41 35.25 42.14
CA ALA A 275 -35.29 36.65 42.57
C ALA A 275 -36.64 37.38 42.73
N ASP A 276 -37.72 36.85 42.17
CA ASP A 276 -39.04 37.48 42.28
C ASP A 276 -39.91 36.97 43.43
N ARG A 277 -39.54 35.84 44.06
CA ARG A 277 -40.25 35.29 45.27
C ARG A 277 -39.82 35.92 46.60
N SER A 278 -38.65 36.53 46.67
CA SER A 278 -38.17 37.21 47.88
C SER A 278 -38.62 38.66 48.03
N ARG A 279 -39.33 39.21 47.03
CA ARG A 279 -39.87 40.58 47.09
C ARG A 279 -41.35 40.65 47.55
N THR A 280 -42.04 39.55 47.65
CA THR A 280 -43.48 39.52 47.97
C THR A 280 -43.73 39.18 49.45
N GLU A 281 -42.71 38.75 50.25
CA GLU A 281 -42.90 38.42 51.66
C GLU A 281 -42.39 39.48 52.66
N ALA A 282 -41.88 40.63 52.18
CA ALA A 282 -41.40 41.73 53.09
C ALA A 282 -42.39 42.88 53.19
N GLY A 283 -43.69 42.64 52.89
CA GLY A 283 -44.74 43.66 52.96
C GLY A 283 -46.05 43.18 53.56
N ARG A 284 -45.96 42.64 54.80
CA ARG A 284 -47.15 42.53 55.68
C ARG A 284 -46.71 42.60 57.14
#